data_00ffcc54b9f83b5dbb1da183d6e37552
#
_entry.id   00ffcc54b9f83b5dbb1da183d6e37552
#
_cell.length_a   1.000
_cell.length_b   1.000
_cell.length_c   1.000
_cell.angle_alpha   90.00
_cell.angle_beta   90.00
_cell.angle_gamma   90.00
#
_symmetry.space_group_name_H-M   'P 1'
#
loop_
_entity.id
_entity.type
_entity.pdbx_description
1 polymer ?
#
loop_
_entity_poly.entity_id
_entity_poly.type
_entity_poly.pdbx_seq_one_letter_code
_entity_poly.pdbx_strand_id
1 'polypeptide(L)'
;MKILEREISAITYAANQTRTIQLPRNYAYRCINMLLIADMYREAGATLGTGKDSAPSQLVKNIMIRANGRDVIKNIDMESLHRINQLAHGTRPVIDAPMWGGGAAIVIGNKVVQVVSARIDFEMWRSVRPIDTLLDSAGLATLEMIITWGTGNDTMTSNYNPAGVGVTVVNAQLFVSSVEEVGVPEGTQFMMNKEYMIRSQVTATSNRHQIPLPVGNLYRWLILKCHSVGLNTCGILPFTLALQNTITLQAGTEVFKYRMAGPLNADNRLDYMVEVPELLASAAALNHRLLENGLEGYYVLEFCKDGRLTECLDTSRLSSLELILDVVLPAGSTDAFIDIYPCELIRPPVIAA
;
A
#
# COMPACT_ATOMS: atom_id res chain seq x y z
N MET A 1 23.80 -8.96 17.94
CA MET A 1 22.48 -8.34 17.76
C MET A 1 21.41 -9.26 18.28
N LYS A 2 20.38 -8.76 18.93
CA LYS A 2 19.21 -9.50 19.45
C LYS A 2 17.95 -8.87 18.87
N ILE A 3 16.95 -9.69 18.58
CA ILE A 3 15.64 -9.22 18.15
C ILE A 3 14.75 -9.06 19.38
N LEU A 4 14.06 -7.93 19.48
CA LEU A 4 13.04 -7.63 20.46
C LEU A 4 11.70 -7.49 19.74
N GLU A 5 10.72 -8.25 20.18
CA GLU A 5 9.34 -8.13 19.75
C GLU A 5 8.51 -7.62 20.92
N ARG A 6 7.70 -6.61 20.69
CA ARG A 6 6.82 -6.05 21.73
C ARG A 6 5.52 -5.50 21.20
N GLU A 7 4.48 -5.67 21.97
CA GLU A 7 3.22 -4.97 21.77
C GLU A 7 3.37 -3.50 22.15
N ILE A 8 2.87 -2.61 21.29
CA ILE A 8 2.93 -1.17 21.51
C ILE A 8 1.60 -0.67 22.06
N SER A 9 0.53 -0.84 21.30
CA SER A 9 -0.80 -0.33 21.66
C SER A 9 -1.89 -0.93 20.77
N ALA A 10 -3.12 -0.86 21.24
CA ALA A 10 -4.31 -1.03 20.44
C ALA A 10 -4.95 0.34 20.18
N ILE A 11 -5.17 0.69 18.93
CA ILE A 11 -5.77 1.94 18.51
C ILE A 11 -7.26 1.72 18.26
N THR A 12 -8.10 2.29 19.12
CA THR A 12 -9.55 2.14 19.02
C THR A 12 -10.10 2.95 17.84
N TYR A 13 -11.03 2.35 17.13
CA TYR A 13 -11.76 2.96 16.04
C TYR A 13 -12.53 4.21 16.46
N ALA A 14 -12.48 5.21 15.60
CA ALA A 14 -13.34 6.38 15.68
C ALA A 14 -13.59 6.90 14.26
N ALA A 15 -14.83 6.77 13.78
CA ALA A 15 -15.22 7.09 12.42
C ALA A 15 -14.75 8.49 11.98
N ASN A 16 -14.07 8.59 10.85
CA ASN A 16 -13.51 9.81 10.26
C ASN A 16 -12.58 10.63 11.19
N GLN A 17 -11.96 9.97 12.17
CA GLN A 17 -11.03 10.63 13.08
C GLN A 17 -9.60 10.16 12.85
N THR A 18 -8.67 11.01 13.25
CA THR A 18 -7.24 10.69 13.30
C THR A 18 -6.83 10.39 14.75
N ARG A 19 -6.03 9.34 14.91
CA ARG A 19 -5.46 8.92 16.20
C ARG A 19 -3.95 8.86 16.08
N THR A 20 -3.26 9.34 17.10
CA THR A 20 -1.81 9.34 17.17
C THR A 20 -1.35 8.53 18.37
N ILE A 21 -0.39 7.64 18.15
CA ILE A 21 0.34 6.96 19.22
C ILE A 21 1.82 7.28 19.13
N GLN A 22 2.48 7.35 20.29
CA GLN A 22 3.93 7.49 20.36
C GLN A 22 4.56 6.10 20.22
N LEU A 23 5.54 6.00 19.33
CA LEU A 23 6.34 4.80 19.17
C LEU A 23 7.57 4.86 20.08
N PRO A 24 7.97 3.76 20.71
CA PRO A 24 9.20 3.68 21.50
C PRO A 24 10.44 4.04 20.66
N ARG A 25 11.47 4.66 21.29
CA ARG A 25 12.64 5.20 20.58
C ARG A 25 13.98 4.69 21.12
N ASN A 26 14.05 3.44 21.48
CA ASN A 26 15.26 2.91 22.11
C ASN A 26 16.15 2.09 21.19
N TYR A 27 15.57 1.55 20.11
CA TYR A 27 16.22 0.57 19.25
C TYR A 27 15.93 0.84 17.78
N ALA A 28 16.61 0.11 16.89
CA ALA A 28 16.38 0.23 15.46
C ALA A 28 15.20 -0.65 15.03
N TYR A 29 14.19 -0.07 14.42
CA TYR A 29 13.02 -0.80 13.92
C TYR A 29 13.36 -1.59 12.67
N ARG A 30 13.00 -2.86 12.68
CA ARG A 30 12.95 -3.71 11.49
C ARG A 30 11.61 -3.55 10.79
N CYS A 31 10.53 -3.69 11.55
CA CYS A 31 9.16 -3.52 11.06
C CYS A 31 8.18 -3.16 12.19
N ILE A 32 7.01 -2.73 11.76
CA ILE A 32 5.80 -2.59 12.62
C ILE A 32 4.73 -3.49 12.03
N ASN A 33 4.25 -4.45 12.82
CA ASN A 33 3.14 -5.31 12.46
C ASN A 33 1.82 -4.69 12.94
N MET A 34 0.79 -4.85 12.15
CA MET A 34 -0.56 -4.35 12.42
C MET A 34 -1.58 -5.43 12.18
N LEU A 35 -2.55 -5.55 13.07
CA LEU A 35 -3.70 -6.42 12.94
C LEU A 35 -4.97 -5.62 13.22
N LEU A 36 -5.77 -5.42 12.19
CA LEU A 36 -7.10 -4.83 12.31
C LEU A 36 -8.11 -5.95 12.59
N ILE A 37 -8.88 -5.81 13.66
CA ILE A 37 -10.04 -6.64 13.94
C ILE A 37 -11.25 -5.72 14.06
N ALA A 38 -12.29 -5.97 13.25
CA ALA A 38 -13.47 -5.13 13.18
C ALA A 38 -14.76 -5.95 13.20
N ASP A 39 -15.64 -5.65 14.14
CA ASP A 39 -17.01 -6.16 14.16
C ASP A 39 -17.89 -5.24 13.31
N MET A 40 -18.45 -5.79 12.26
CA MET A 40 -19.25 -5.05 11.29
C MET A 40 -20.56 -5.76 11.02
N TYR A 41 -21.58 -5.00 10.68
CA TYR A 41 -22.84 -5.57 10.20
C TYR A 41 -23.48 -4.68 9.13
N ARG A 42 -24.34 -5.28 8.35
CA ARG A 42 -25.17 -4.57 7.38
C ARG A 42 -26.46 -4.10 8.04
N GLU A 43 -26.81 -2.84 7.83
CA GLU A 43 -28.06 -2.27 8.33
C GLU A 43 -29.29 -2.75 7.54
N ALA A 44 -30.45 -2.76 8.19
CA ALA A 44 -31.71 -3.07 7.54
C ALA A 44 -32.05 -2.01 6.48
N GLY A 45 -32.56 -2.45 5.32
CA GLY A 45 -32.84 -1.56 4.19
C GLY A 45 -31.66 -1.24 3.30
N ALA A 46 -30.46 -1.66 3.67
CA ALA A 46 -29.27 -1.51 2.83
C ALA A 46 -29.41 -2.36 1.56
N THR A 47 -29.32 -1.72 0.40
CA THR A 47 -29.19 -2.44 -0.87
C THR A 47 -27.91 -3.26 -0.87
N LEU A 48 -27.89 -4.43 -1.50
CA LEU A 48 -26.70 -5.24 -1.67
C LEU A 48 -25.68 -4.44 -2.49
N GLY A 49 -24.76 -3.77 -1.81
CA GLY A 49 -23.56 -3.22 -2.44
C GLY A 49 -22.50 -4.31 -2.53
N THR A 50 -21.59 -4.15 -3.47
CA THR A 50 -20.40 -4.99 -3.57
C THR A 50 -19.30 -4.42 -2.67
N GLY A 51 -18.64 -5.25 -1.89
CA GLY A 51 -17.47 -4.83 -1.14
C GLY A 51 -16.34 -4.44 -2.09
N LYS A 52 -15.52 -3.49 -1.67
CA LYS A 52 -14.26 -3.20 -2.37
C LYS A 52 -13.27 -4.34 -2.18
N ASP A 53 -12.26 -4.40 -3.03
CA ASP A 53 -11.15 -5.33 -2.83
C ASP A 53 -10.45 -5.03 -1.50
N SER A 54 -10.11 -6.09 -0.76
CA SER A 54 -9.56 -5.96 0.60
C SER A 54 -10.41 -5.05 1.51
N ALA A 55 -11.74 -5.13 1.35
CA ALA A 55 -12.72 -4.23 1.96
C ALA A 55 -12.45 -3.81 3.41
N PRO A 56 -12.13 -4.71 4.35
CA PRO A 56 -11.88 -4.31 5.74
C PRO A 56 -10.68 -3.36 5.88
N SER A 57 -9.66 -3.45 5.00
CA SER A 57 -8.51 -2.55 5.05
C SER A 57 -8.87 -1.09 4.76
N GLN A 58 -9.99 -0.85 4.07
CA GLN A 58 -10.51 0.50 3.78
C GLN A 58 -10.99 1.25 5.02
N LEU A 59 -11.14 0.58 6.17
CA LEU A 59 -11.38 1.24 7.44
C LEU A 59 -10.20 2.09 7.92
N VAL A 60 -8.99 1.78 7.45
CA VAL A 60 -7.79 2.56 7.75
C VAL A 60 -7.36 3.30 6.49
N LYS A 61 -7.82 4.54 6.34
CA LYS A 61 -7.58 5.37 5.15
C LYS A 61 -6.14 5.81 5.00
N ASN A 62 -5.44 5.99 6.11
CA ASN A 62 -4.05 6.41 6.07
C ASN A 62 -3.29 5.96 7.30
N ILE A 63 -2.06 5.55 7.08
CA ILE A 63 -1.06 5.21 8.09
C ILE A 63 0.15 6.08 7.82
N MET A 64 0.51 6.93 8.77
CA MET A 64 1.67 7.81 8.67
C MET A 64 2.64 7.52 9.81
N ILE A 65 3.91 7.31 9.49
CA ILE A 65 5.00 7.32 10.46
C ILE A 65 5.74 8.64 10.31
N ARG A 66 5.80 9.41 11.40
CA ARG A 66 6.41 10.75 11.43
C ARG A 66 7.48 10.80 12.50
N ALA A 67 8.65 11.30 12.12
CA ALA A 67 9.78 11.55 13.01
C ALA A 67 9.96 13.05 13.26
N ASN A 68 10.46 13.41 14.43
CA ASN A 68 10.83 14.78 14.81
C ASN A 68 9.70 15.80 14.58
N GLY A 69 8.44 15.36 14.65
CA GLY A 69 7.26 16.18 14.45
C GLY A 69 6.99 16.64 13.01
N ARG A 70 7.91 16.45 12.06
CA ARG A 70 7.79 16.94 10.68
C ARG A 70 8.18 15.95 9.58
N ASP A 71 9.11 15.07 9.84
CA ASP A 71 9.72 14.21 8.83
C ASP A 71 8.84 12.96 8.59
N VAL A 72 8.12 12.93 7.49
CA VAL A 72 7.26 11.80 7.13
C VAL A 72 8.11 10.71 6.50
N ILE A 73 8.17 9.55 7.17
CA ILE A 73 8.92 8.36 6.73
C ILE A 73 8.04 7.42 5.94
N LYS A 74 6.82 7.18 6.43
CA LYS A 74 5.81 6.34 5.76
C LYS A 74 4.49 7.09 5.69
N ASN A 75 3.80 7.01 4.56
CA ASN A 75 2.48 7.60 4.37
C ASN A 75 1.71 6.79 3.32
N ILE A 76 1.01 5.75 3.75
CA ILE A 76 0.41 4.74 2.89
C ILE A 76 -0.96 4.37 3.46
N ASP A 77 -1.96 4.11 2.62
CA ASP A 77 -3.22 3.51 3.05
C ASP A 77 -3.07 2.02 3.36
N MET A 78 -3.92 1.48 4.23
CA MET A 78 -3.77 0.08 4.68
C MET A 78 -4.01 -0.93 3.55
N GLU A 79 -4.89 -0.63 2.61
CA GLU A 79 -5.14 -1.50 1.46
C GLU A 79 -3.88 -1.63 0.58
N SER A 80 -3.29 -0.51 0.21
CA SER A 80 -2.06 -0.50 -0.59
C SER A 80 -0.90 -1.14 0.16
N LEU A 81 -0.78 -0.87 1.47
CA LEU A 81 0.22 -1.52 2.30
C LEU A 81 0.06 -3.04 2.33
N HIS A 82 -1.18 -3.54 2.46
CA HIS A 82 -1.47 -4.97 2.39
C HIS A 82 -1.01 -5.60 1.06
N ARG A 83 -1.20 -4.87 -0.07
CA ARG A 83 -0.74 -5.32 -1.39
C ARG A 83 0.78 -5.22 -1.56
N ILE A 84 1.39 -4.15 -1.05
CA ILE A 84 2.86 -4.00 -1.03
C ILE A 84 3.49 -5.14 -0.23
N ASN A 85 2.89 -5.54 0.89
CA ASN A 85 3.36 -6.70 1.65
C ASN A 85 3.27 -8.01 0.86
N GLN A 86 2.21 -8.22 0.08
CA GLN A 86 2.11 -9.38 -0.81
C GLN A 86 3.26 -9.41 -1.81
N LEU A 87 3.58 -8.28 -2.42
CA LEU A 87 4.72 -8.13 -3.34
C LEU A 87 6.05 -8.35 -2.61
N ALA A 88 6.26 -7.67 -1.49
CA ALA A 88 7.52 -7.72 -0.76
C ALA A 88 7.83 -9.12 -0.23
N HIS A 89 6.85 -9.80 0.33
CA HIS A 89 7.04 -11.09 1.04
C HIS A 89 6.69 -12.31 0.19
N GLY A 90 6.09 -12.14 -1.00
CA GLY A 90 5.66 -13.24 -1.89
C GLY A 90 4.44 -14.01 -1.38
N THR A 91 3.90 -13.64 -0.23
CA THR A 91 2.71 -14.26 0.37
C THR A 91 1.71 -13.18 0.74
N ARG A 92 0.44 -13.48 0.57
CA ARG A 92 -0.63 -12.56 0.97
C ARG A 92 -0.72 -12.49 2.49
N PRO A 93 -0.71 -11.29 3.10
CA PRO A 93 -1.02 -11.13 4.51
C PRO A 93 -2.43 -11.64 4.85
N VAL A 94 -2.68 -11.90 6.13
CA VAL A 94 -3.99 -12.40 6.57
C VAL A 94 -5.08 -11.41 6.21
N ILE A 95 -6.12 -11.92 5.55
CA ILE A 95 -7.38 -11.25 5.35
C ILE A 95 -8.50 -12.28 5.54
N ASP A 96 -9.31 -12.07 6.56
CA ASP A 96 -10.54 -12.81 6.80
C ASP A 96 -11.70 -11.82 6.75
N ALA A 97 -12.44 -11.86 5.67
CA ALA A 97 -13.48 -10.91 5.35
C ALA A 97 -14.77 -11.63 4.92
N PRO A 98 -15.42 -12.39 5.83
CA PRO A 98 -16.56 -13.22 5.49
C PRO A 98 -17.75 -12.43 4.93
N MET A 99 -17.85 -11.13 5.20
CA MET A 99 -18.89 -10.28 4.60
C MET A 99 -18.72 -10.08 3.10
N TRP A 100 -17.51 -10.26 2.58
CA TRP A 100 -17.17 -9.97 1.19
C TRP A 100 -16.87 -11.23 0.37
N GLY A 101 -16.85 -12.38 1.04
CA GLY A 101 -16.68 -13.70 0.38
C GLY A 101 -17.87 -14.00 -0.54
N GLY A 102 -17.60 -14.16 -1.83
CA GLY A 102 -18.60 -14.26 -2.89
C GLY A 102 -19.76 -15.20 -2.59
N GLY A 103 -20.96 -14.67 -2.57
CA GLY A 103 -22.22 -15.40 -2.60
C GLY A 103 -22.89 -15.72 -1.26
N ALA A 104 -22.27 -15.51 -0.12
CA ALA A 104 -22.98 -15.60 1.15
C ALA A 104 -23.86 -14.36 1.32
N ALA A 105 -25.16 -14.54 1.33
CA ALA A 105 -26.11 -13.47 1.68
C ALA A 105 -25.81 -13.01 3.10
N ILE A 106 -25.28 -11.80 3.24
CA ILE A 106 -25.04 -11.20 4.55
C ILE A 106 -26.40 -11.00 5.21
N VAL A 107 -26.64 -11.70 6.29
CA VAL A 107 -27.88 -11.58 7.03
C VAL A 107 -27.91 -10.21 7.71
N ILE A 108 -28.95 -9.43 7.41
CA ILE A 108 -29.17 -8.10 8.01
C ILE A 108 -29.11 -8.23 9.54
N GLY A 109 -28.36 -7.34 10.19
CA GLY A 109 -28.24 -7.29 11.64
C GLY A 109 -27.26 -8.28 12.28
N ASN A 110 -26.78 -9.28 11.57
CA ASN A 110 -25.77 -10.17 12.12
C ASN A 110 -24.37 -9.53 12.08
N LYS A 111 -23.72 -9.52 13.22
CA LYS A 111 -22.34 -9.07 13.34
C LYS A 111 -21.40 -10.10 12.75
N VAL A 112 -20.42 -9.65 12.00
CA VAL A 112 -19.38 -10.47 11.43
C VAL A 112 -18.03 -9.86 11.75
N VAL A 113 -17.12 -10.66 12.25
CA VAL A 113 -15.74 -10.26 12.52
C VAL A 113 -14.96 -10.21 11.19
N GLN A 114 -14.30 -9.10 10.96
CA GLN A 114 -13.39 -8.89 9.83
C GLN A 114 -11.98 -8.77 10.36
N VAL A 115 -11.02 -9.43 9.74
CA VAL A 115 -9.62 -9.41 10.14
C VAL A 115 -8.73 -9.08 8.96
N VAL A 116 -7.83 -8.11 9.13
CA VAL A 116 -6.81 -7.75 8.14
C VAL A 116 -5.49 -7.49 8.82
N SER A 117 -4.41 -8.10 8.33
CA SER A 117 -3.06 -7.78 8.76
C SER A 117 -2.32 -6.95 7.70
N ALA A 118 -1.40 -6.12 8.18
CA ALA A 118 -0.44 -5.41 7.34
C ALA A 118 0.85 -5.18 8.12
N ARG A 119 1.96 -4.93 7.40
CA ARG A 119 3.26 -4.73 8.00
C ARG A 119 3.96 -3.53 7.33
N ILE A 120 4.49 -2.63 8.14
CA ILE A 120 5.39 -1.57 7.67
C ILE A 120 6.81 -2.08 7.82
N ASP A 121 7.52 -2.24 6.70
CA ASP A 121 8.90 -2.64 6.68
C ASP A 121 9.83 -1.41 6.65
N PHE A 122 10.82 -1.39 7.53
CA PHE A 122 11.98 -0.52 7.45
C PHE A 122 13.16 -1.29 6.91
N GLU A 123 13.25 -2.57 7.22
CA GLU A 123 14.23 -3.47 6.60
C GLU A 123 13.90 -3.67 5.10
N MET A 124 14.93 -3.78 4.29
CA MET A 124 14.78 -4.03 2.87
C MET A 124 14.63 -5.54 2.62
N TRP A 125 13.39 -6.01 2.64
CA TRP A 125 13.07 -7.40 2.36
C TRP A 125 13.59 -7.84 0.97
N ARG A 126 14.02 -9.09 0.83
CA ARG A 126 14.72 -9.62 -0.37
C ARG A 126 16.04 -8.93 -0.69
N SER A 127 16.62 -8.16 0.21
CA SER A 127 17.96 -7.62 0.09
C SER A 127 19.00 -8.65 0.52
N VAL A 128 20.20 -8.54 -0.02
CA VAL A 128 21.39 -9.32 0.45
C VAL A 128 21.65 -9.02 1.93
N ARG A 129 21.39 -7.80 2.37
CA ARG A 129 21.53 -7.35 3.76
C ARG A 129 20.33 -6.52 4.18
N PRO A 130 19.23 -7.15 4.62
CA PRO A 130 17.99 -6.45 5.01
C PRO A 130 18.22 -5.38 6.08
N ILE A 131 19.19 -5.58 6.96
CA ILE A 131 19.51 -4.68 8.07
C ILE A 131 20.18 -3.36 7.63
N ASP A 132 20.53 -3.17 6.37
CA ASP A 132 21.17 -1.93 5.90
C ASP A 132 20.19 -0.73 5.88
N THR A 133 18.89 -0.99 6.06
CA THR A 133 17.82 0.02 5.95
C THR A 133 16.93 0.13 7.18
N LEU A 134 17.37 -0.28 8.34
CA LEU A 134 16.61 -0.15 9.59
C LEU A 134 16.32 1.32 9.92
N LEU A 135 15.20 1.57 10.60
CA LEU A 135 14.93 2.88 11.15
C LEU A 135 15.58 3.01 12.53
N ASP A 136 16.70 3.72 12.60
CA ASP A 136 17.30 4.07 13.88
C ASP A 136 16.41 5.10 14.60
N SER A 137 15.78 4.66 15.68
CA SER A 137 14.88 5.51 16.46
C SER A 137 15.56 6.21 17.65
N ALA A 138 16.75 5.76 18.04
CA ALA A 138 17.43 6.26 19.24
C ALA A 138 17.82 7.75 19.13
N GLY A 139 18.18 8.18 17.92
CA GLY A 139 18.55 9.58 17.64
C GLY A 139 17.36 10.52 17.37
N LEU A 140 16.11 10.03 17.37
CA LEU A 140 14.95 10.83 17.04
C LEU A 140 14.41 11.58 18.27
N ALA A 141 13.98 12.82 18.10
CA ALA A 141 13.31 13.59 19.17
C ALA A 141 11.89 13.06 19.43
N THR A 142 11.14 12.71 18.38
CA THR A 142 9.83 12.08 18.45
C THR A 142 9.70 11.03 17.35
N LEU A 143 8.90 9.98 17.61
CA LEU A 143 8.49 9.03 16.60
C LEU A 143 7.02 8.67 16.84
N GLU A 144 6.18 8.95 15.87
CA GLU A 144 4.73 8.87 15.98
C GLU A 144 4.13 8.02 14.85
N MET A 145 3.13 7.25 15.21
CA MET A 145 2.24 6.59 14.25
C MET A 145 0.89 7.27 14.29
N ILE A 146 0.44 7.75 13.14
CA ILE A 146 -0.79 8.51 12.96
C ILE A 146 -1.71 7.71 12.05
N ILE A 147 -2.89 7.35 12.56
CA ILE A 147 -3.89 6.55 11.87
C ILE A 147 -5.11 7.42 11.58
N THR A 148 -5.51 7.47 10.32
CA THR A 148 -6.78 8.10 9.92
C THR A 148 -7.81 7.01 9.62
N TRP A 149 -8.88 7.01 10.40
CA TRP A 149 -9.97 6.08 10.24
C TRP A 149 -10.97 6.52 9.16
N GLY A 150 -11.54 5.56 8.48
CA GLY A 150 -12.70 5.72 7.60
C GLY A 150 -14.01 5.36 8.31
N THR A 151 -15.00 5.03 7.50
CA THR A 151 -16.34 4.56 7.92
C THR A 151 -16.60 3.16 7.37
N GLY A 152 -17.62 2.48 7.88
CA GLY A 152 -18.06 1.21 7.30
C GLY A 152 -18.44 1.33 5.83
N ASN A 153 -18.98 2.45 5.40
CA ASN A 153 -19.33 2.68 4.00
C ASN A 153 -18.14 2.79 3.07
N ASP A 154 -16.96 3.16 3.57
CA ASP A 154 -15.73 3.19 2.77
C ASP A 154 -15.30 1.80 2.29
N THR A 155 -15.80 0.75 2.93
CA THR A 155 -15.53 -0.65 2.55
C THR A 155 -16.37 -1.11 1.35
N MET A 156 -17.33 -0.30 0.90
CA MET A 156 -18.28 -0.63 -0.16
C MET A 156 -17.98 0.16 -1.43
N THR A 157 -18.43 -0.36 -2.58
CA THR A 157 -18.40 0.38 -3.85
C THR A 157 -19.45 1.49 -3.87
N SER A 158 -19.27 2.47 -4.76
CA SER A 158 -20.14 3.65 -4.88
C SER A 158 -21.61 3.37 -5.25
N ASN A 159 -21.93 2.16 -5.72
CA ASN A 159 -23.32 1.74 -5.96
C ASN A 159 -24.09 1.38 -4.69
N TYR A 160 -23.41 1.51 -3.56
CA TYR A 160 -24.05 1.35 -2.29
C TYR A 160 -24.96 2.54 -1.98
N ASN A 161 -26.18 2.24 -1.58
CA ASN A 161 -27.32 3.14 -1.41
C ASN A 161 -26.98 4.54 -0.88
N PRO A 162 -27.28 5.61 -1.62
CA PRO A 162 -27.09 6.99 -1.17
C PRO A 162 -28.00 7.41 0.00
N ALA A 163 -28.97 6.58 0.40
CA ALA A 163 -29.93 6.89 1.47
C ALA A 163 -29.38 6.74 2.90
N GLY A 164 -28.08 6.58 3.08
CA GLY A 164 -27.44 6.59 4.40
C GLY A 164 -27.50 5.29 5.20
N VAL A 165 -28.11 4.26 4.67
CA VAL A 165 -28.18 2.92 5.29
C VAL A 165 -27.01 2.08 4.74
N GLY A 166 -26.12 1.64 5.61
CA GLY A 166 -24.84 1.12 5.18
C GLY A 166 -24.30 -0.04 5.99
N VAL A 167 -23.00 -0.05 6.08
CA VAL A 167 -22.23 -0.93 6.94
C VAL A 167 -21.89 -0.16 8.21
N THR A 168 -22.33 -0.69 9.34
CA THR A 168 -21.99 -0.15 10.66
C THR A 168 -20.82 -0.91 11.25
N VAL A 169 -19.82 -0.16 11.72
CA VAL A 169 -18.72 -0.66 12.53
C VAL A 169 -19.14 -0.55 13.99
N VAL A 170 -19.33 -1.69 14.64
CA VAL A 170 -19.75 -1.74 16.05
C VAL A 170 -18.55 -1.51 16.95
N ASN A 171 -17.46 -2.18 16.63
CA ASN A 171 -16.19 -2.09 17.32
C ASN A 171 -15.08 -2.42 16.32
N ALA A 172 -14.00 -1.64 16.35
CA ALA A 172 -12.79 -2.01 15.64
C ALA A 172 -11.56 -1.57 16.43
N GLN A 173 -10.52 -2.37 16.35
CA GLN A 173 -9.22 -2.10 16.97
C GLN A 173 -8.10 -2.45 16.00
N LEU A 174 -7.11 -1.59 15.93
CA LEU A 174 -5.85 -1.84 15.25
C LEU A 174 -4.78 -2.14 16.29
N PHE A 175 -4.40 -3.40 16.41
CA PHE A 175 -3.30 -3.84 17.26
C PHE A 175 -1.98 -3.54 16.57
N VAL A 176 -1.03 -2.99 17.30
CA VAL A 176 0.28 -2.58 16.79
C VAL A 176 1.38 -3.20 17.61
N SER A 177 2.29 -3.90 16.96
CA SER A 177 3.50 -4.45 17.57
C SER A 177 4.74 -4.10 16.74
N SER A 178 5.91 -4.09 17.36
CA SER A 178 7.19 -3.82 16.69
C SER A 178 8.14 -4.99 16.77
N VAL A 179 8.99 -5.07 15.75
CA VAL A 179 10.19 -5.92 15.73
C VAL A 179 11.39 -4.99 15.64
N GLU A 180 12.26 -5.04 16.61
CA GLU A 180 13.37 -4.11 16.79
C GLU A 180 14.69 -4.86 16.94
N GLU A 181 15.76 -4.25 16.45
CA GLU A 181 17.14 -4.74 16.59
C GLU A 181 17.79 -4.11 17.80
N VAL A 182 18.26 -4.94 18.74
CA VAL A 182 18.92 -4.51 19.97
C VAL A 182 20.43 -4.78 19.88
N GLY A 183 21.21 -3.84 20.39
CA GLY A 183 22.68 -3.98 20.41
C GLY A 183 23.31 -3.71 19.04
N VAL A 184 22.72 -2.78 18.32
CA VAL A 184 23.36 -2.21 17.14
C VAL A 184 24.65 -1.51 17.58
N PRO A 185 25.80 -1.77 16.94
CA PRO A 185 27.04 -1.10 17.29
C PRO A 185 26.92 0.42 17.17
N GLU A 186 27.53 1.14 18.10
CA GLU A 186 27.58 2.60 18.07
C GLU A 186 28.23 3.09 16.75
N GLY A 187 27.65 4.13 16.17
CA GLY A 187 28.11 4.67 14.89
C GLY A 187 27.64 3.91 13.64
N THR A 188 26.86 2.84 13.80
CA THR A 188 26.23 2.20 12.66
C THR A 188 25.24 3.16 12.00
N GLN A 189 25.39 3.37 10.69
CA GLN A 189 24.50 4.21 9.91
C GLN A 189 23.62 3.33 9.00
N PHE A 190 22.33 3.55 9.04
CA PHE A 190 21.37 2.89 8.16
C PHE A 190 20.84 3.86 7.10
N MET A 191 20.56 3.34 5.93
CA MET A 191 19.73 4.06 4.97
C MET A 191 18.29 4.05 5.48
N MET A 192 17.60 5.18 5.38
CA MET A 192 16.19 5.25 5.75
C MET A 192 15.32 4.85 4.55
N ASN A 193 14.51 3.81 4.72
CA ASN A 193 13.52 3.37 3.74
C ASN A 193 12.26 4.26 3.90
N LYS A 194 12.06 5.18 2.94
CA LYS A 194 10.93 6.08 2.89
C LYS A 194 9.93 5.64 1.83
N GLU A 195 8.66 5.51 2.19
CA GLU A 195 7.57 5.16 1.28
C GLU A 195 6.35 6.05 1.53
N TYR A 196 5.79 6.56 0.46
CA TYR A 196 4.63 7.45 0.53
C TYR A 196 3.83 7.38 -0.77
N MET A 197 2.63 7.91 -0.75
CA MET A 197 1.75 7.93 -1.91
C MET A 197 1.85 9.26 -2.65
N ILE A 198 2.05 9.20 -3.96
CA ILE A 198 1.85 10.31 -4.91
C ILE A 198 0.61 9.97 -5.73
N ARG A 199 -0.41 10.81 -5.65
CA ARG A 199 -1.65 10.61 -6.41
C ARG A 199 -1.70 11.50 -7.64
N SER A 200 -1.99 10.90 -8.79
CA SER A 200 -2.25 11.62 -10.04
C SER A 200 -3.65 11.29 -10.55
N GLN A 201 -4.45 12.32 -10.82
CA GLN A 201 -5.79 12.17 -11.37
C GLN A 201 -5.72 12.07 -12.91
N VAL A 202 -6.45 11.11 -13.45
CA VAL A 202 -6.61 10.94 -14.90
C VAL A 202 -7.96 11.54 -15.31
N THR A 203 -7.95 12.72 -15.88
CA THR A 203 -9.16 13.45 -16.30
C THR A 203 -9.54 13.22 -17.76
N ALA A 204 -8.61 12.68 -18.56
CA ALA A 204 -8.81 12.38 -19.97
C ALA A 204 -7.89 11.25 -20.42
N THR A 205 -8.29 10.57 -21.48
CA THR A 205 -7.40 9.63 -22.20
C THR A 205 -6.21 10.39 -22.76
N SER A 206 -5.01 9.88 -22.52
CA SER A 206 -3.75 10.51 -22.95
C SER A 206 -2.68 9.44 -23.21
N ASN A 207 -2.01 9.54 -24.34
CA ASN A 207 -0.83 8.73 -24.63
C ASN A 207 0.45 9.25 -23.94
N ARG A 208 0.35 10.37 -23.23
CA ARG A 208 1.47 11.01 -22.54
C ARG A 208 1.02 11.68 -21.22
N HIS A 209 0.49 10.88 -20.31
CA HIS A 209 0.19 11.36 -18.96
C HIS A 209 1.49 11.42 -18.16
N GLN A 210 1.94 12.62 -17.81
CA GLN A 210 3.23 12.86 -17.16
C GLN A 210 3.04 13.09 -15.67
N ILE A 211 3.85 12.41 -14.86
CA ILE A 211 3.84 12.52 -13.42
C ILE A 211 5.27 12.80 -12.96
N PRO A 212 5.56 13.99 -12.41
CA PRO A 212 6.88 14.31 -11.89
C PRO A 212 7.14 13.50 -10.61
N LEU A 213 8.36 12.98 -10.49
CA LEU A 213 8.82 12.26 -9.32
C LEU A 213 9.93 13.03 -8.62
N PRO A 214 10.05 12.94 -7.29
CA PRO A 214 11.15 13.52 -6.55
C PRO A 214 12.51 12.98 -7.02
N VAL A 215 13.56 13.77 -6.87
CA VAL A 215 14.94 13.41 -7.15
C VAL A 215 15.82 13.64 -5.93
N GLY A 216 17.02 13.08 -5.92
CA GLY A 216 17.99 13.27 -4.82
C GLY A 216 18.25 12.02 -3.99
N ASN A 217 17.43 10.99 -4.10
CA ASN A 217 17.53 9.74 -3.35
C ASN A 217 17.75 8.54 -4.28
N LEU A 218 17.93 7.36 -3.69
CA LEU A 218 17.96 6.10 -4.42
C LEU A 218 16.54 5.53 -4.50
N TYR A 219 16.10 5.08 -5.66
CA TYR A 219 14.84 4.34 -5.81
C TYR A 219 15.10 2.84 -5.85
N ARG A 220 14.45 2.11 -4.95
CA ARG A 220 14.41 0.65 -4.99
C ARG A 220 13.36 0.19 -6.00
N TRP A 221 12.14 0.69 -5.87
CA TRP A 221 11.03 0.42 -6.76
C TRP A 221 10.06 1.60 -6.86
N LEU A 222 9.21 1.54 -7.87
CA LEU A 222 7.99 2.32 -7.98
C LEU A 222 6.84 1.34 -8.13
N ILE A 223 5.87 1.37 -7.24
CA ILE A 223 4.64 0.59 -7.37
C ILE A 223 3.55 1.55 -7.85
N LEU A 224 2.86 1.17 -8.91
CA LEU A 224 1.74 1.92 -9.47
C LEU A 224 0.45 1.17 -9.13
N LYS A 225 -0.58 1.89 -8.69
CA LYS A 225 -1.94 1.39 -8.46
C LYS A 225 -2.90 2.20 -9.33
N CYS A 226 -3.60 1.54 -10.24
CA CYS A 226 -4.63 2.15 -11.08
C CYS A 226 -6.00 1.84 -10.49
N HIS A 227 -6.76 2.88 -10.16
CA HIS A 227 -8.11 2.72 -9.62
C HIS A 227 -9.05 3.82 -10.08
N SER A 228 -10.35 3.58 -9.97
CA SER A 228 -11.37 4.59 -10.25
C SER A 228 -12.47 4.60 -9.21
N VAL A 229 -13.14 5.74 -9.12
CA VAL A 229 -14.35 5.93 -8.33
C VAL A 229 -15.53 5.97 -9.31
N GLY A 230 -16.65 5.37 -8.94
CA GLY A 230 -17.89 5.45 -9.73
C GLY A 230 -18.19 4.30 -10.68
N LEU A 231 -17.27 3.36 -10.87
CA LEU A 231 -17.56 2.12 -11.58
C LEU A 231 -18.10 1.05 -10.62
N ASN A 232 -18.95 0.15 -11.15
CA ASN A 232 -19.48 -1.03 -10.44
C ASN A 232 -18.42 -2.10 -10.14
N THR A 233 -17.17 -1.71 -10.12
CA THR A 233 -16.02 -2.54 -9.88
C THR A 233 -15.46 -2.25 -8.51
N CYS A 234 -14.64 -3.12 -8.02
CA CYS A 234 -14.02 -3.04 -6.71
C CYS A 234 -13.06 -1.85 -6.48
N GLY A 235 -13.05 -0.88 -7.36
CA GLY A 235 -12.22 0.32 -7.26
C GLY A 235 -10.85 0.19 -7.94
N ILE A 236 -10.34 -1.03 -8.14
CA ILE A 236 -9.10 -1.28 -8.87
C ILE A 236 -9.41 -1.47 -10.35
N LEU A 237 -8.67 -0.77 -11.20
CA LEU A 237 -8.83 -0.90 -12.65
C LEU A 237 -7.88 -1.97 -13.20
N PRO A 238 -8.39 -2.96 -13.94
CA PRO A 238 -7.54 -3.87 -14.69
C PRO A 238 -6.62 -3.09 -15.63
N PHE A 239 -5.43 -3.61 -15.90
CA PHE A 239 -4.46 -2.96 -16.78
C PHE A 239 -5.02 -2.62 -18.17
N THR A 240 -5.96 -3.44 -18.66
CA THR A 240 -6.62 -3.24 -19.96
C THR A 240 -7.51 -2.00 -20.03
N LEU A 241 -7.89 -1.42 -18.89
CA LEU A 241 -8.78 -0.26 -18.83
C LEU A 241 -8.07 1.05 -18.49
N ALA A 242 -6.93 1.00 -17.82
CA ALA A 242 -6.26 2.20 -17.32
C ALA A 242 -4.87 2.43 -17.90
N LEU A 243 -4.08 1.36 -18.06
CA LEU A 243 -2.75 1.43 -18.67
C LEU A 243 -2.74 0.50 -19.88
N GLN A 244 -2.92 1.08 -21.09
CA GLN A 244 -3.06 0.25 -22.29
C GLN A 244 -1.73 -0.20 -22.88
N ASN A 245 -0.73 0.68 -22.94
CA ASN A 245 0.47 0.37 -23.70
C ASN A 245 1.75 0.52 -22.90
N THR A 246 2.19 1.72 -22.61
CA THR A 246 3.55 1.95 -22.19
C THR A 246 3.66 2.65 -20.84
N ILE A 247 4.67 2.24 -20.11
CA ILE A 247 5.15 2.85 -18.88
C ILE A 247 6.60 3.24 -19.13
N THR A 248 6.90 4.53 -19.11
CA THR A 248 8.23 5.05 -19.35
C THR A 248 8.70 5.85 -18.15
N LEU A 249 9.88 5.55 -17.65
CA LEU A 249 10.57 6.36 -16.62
C LEU A 249 11.78 6.99 -17.27
N GLN A 250 11.85 8.32 -17.24
CA GLN A 250 12.93 9.07 -17.90
C GLN A 250 13.38 10.31 -17.12
N ALA A 251 14.59 10.75 -17.38
CA ALA A 251 15.12 12.04 -16.98
C ALA A 251 15.61 12.80 -18.23
N GLY A 252 14.89 13.85 -18.63
CA GLY A 252 15.16 14.54 -19.87
C GLY A 252 15.04 13.59 -21.07
N THR A 253 16.16 13.30 -21.73
CA THR A 253 16.23 12.36 -22.87
C THR A 253 16.66 10.96 -22.50
N GLU A 254 17.12 10.72 -21.26
CA GLU A 254 17.59 9.42 -20.78
C GLU A 254 16.42 8.59 -20.28
N VAL A 255 16.23 7.41 -20.85
CA VAL A 255 15.18 6.46 -20.47
C VAL A 255 15.75 5.36 -19.58
N PHE A 256 15.32 5.30 -18.32
CA PHE A 256 15.73 4.28 -17.36
C PHE A 256 14.89 3.00 -17.46
N LYS A 257 13.59 3.14 -17.71
CA LYS A 257 12.67 2.02 -17.91
C LYS A 257 11.69 2.35 -19.03
N TYR A 258 11.49 1.37 -19.90
CA TYR A 258 10.44 1.38 -20.91
C TYR A 258 9.80 0.01 -20.94
N ARG A 259 8.55 -0.10 -20.55
CA ARG A 259 7.83 -1.37 -20.45
C ARG A 259 6.41 -1.24 -21.01
N MET A 260 5.91 -2.30 -21.59
CA MET A 260 4.49 -2.44 -21.87
C MET A 260 3.77 -2.94 -20.62
N ALA A 261 2.61 -2.38 -20.31
CA ALA A 261 1.88 -2.67 -19.08
C ALA A 261 1.48 -4.15 -18.94
N GLY A 262 0.95 -4.77 -19.99
CA GLY A 262 0.57 -6.18 -19.96
C GLY A 262 1.73 -7.12 -19.68
N PRO A 263 2.81 -7.11 -20.47
CA PRO A 263 4.02 -7.90 -20.17
C PRO A 263 4.61 -7.60 -18.80
N LEU A 264 4.66 -6.34 -18.37
CA LEU A 264 5.17 -5.99 -17.04
C LEU A 264 4.33 -6.63 -15.93
N ASN A 265 3.00 -6.61 -16.04
CA ASN A 265 2.13 -7.27 -15.05
C ASN A 265 2.36 -8.79 -15.01
N ALA A 266 2.54 -9.42 -16.17
CA ALA A 266 2.84 -10.86 -16.24
C ALA A 266 4.21 -11.18 -15.59
N ASP A 267 5.24 -10.39 -15.89
CA ASP A 267 6.56 -10.54 -15.28
C ASP A 267 6.50 -10.32 -13.75
N ASN A 268 5.77 -9.29 -13.29
CA ASN A 268 5.61 -9.03 -11.87
C ASN A 268 4.95 -10.22 -11.13
N ARG A 269 3.98 -10.88 -11.73
CA ARG A 269 3.35 -12.06 -11.13
C ARG A 269 4.34 -13.21 -10.97
N LEU A 270 5.23 -13.41 -11.94
CA LEU A 270 6.28 -14.42 -11.87
C LEU A 270 7.36 -14.02 -10.85
N ASP A 271 7.87 -12.81 -10.94
CA ASP A 271 8.95 -12.29 -10.08
C ASP A 271 8.56 -12.30 -8.59
N TYR A 272 7.28 -12.00 -8.29
CA TYR A 272 6.78 -11.92 -6.92
C TYR A 272 5.98 -13.15 -6.48
N MET A 273 5.96 -14.21 -7.28
CA MET A 273 5.26 -15.47 -6.98
C MET A 273 3.80 -15.26 -6.60
N VAL A 274 3.12 -14.36 -7.30
CA VAL A 274 1.71 -14.06 -7.05
C VAL A 274 0.86 -15.23 -7.51
N GLU A 275 0.22 -15.92 -6.57
CA GLU A 275 -0.70 -17.00 -6.89
C GLU A 275 -1.92 -16.44 -7.64
N VAL A 276 -2.20 -17.04 -8.78
CA VAL A 276 -3.47 -16.81 -9.48
C VAL A 276 -4.45 -17.85 -8.96
N PRO A 277 -5.60 -17.45 -8.40
CA PRO A 277 -6.54 -18.43 -7.86
C PRO A 277 -7.06 -19.35 -8.97
N GLU A 278 -7.27 -20.62 -8.63
CA GLU A 278 -7.92 -21.56 -9.52
C GLU A 278 -9.29 -21.06 -9.98
N LEU A 279 -9.65 -21.38 -11.20
CA LEU A 279 -10.95 -21.08 -11.79
C LEU A 279 -12.08 -21.66 -10.93
N LEU A 280 -12.85 -20.79 -10.29
CA LEU A 280 -14.05 -21.19 -9.57
C LEU A 280 -15.27 -21.08 -10.47
N ALA A 281 -16.27 -21.91 -10.18
CA ALA A 281 -17.45 -22.14 -11.02
C ALA A 281 -18.37 -20.91 -11.24
N SER A 282 -18.13 -19.76 -10.60
CA SER A 282 -18.94 -18.54 -10.77
C SER A 282 -18.08 -17.37 -11.24
N ALA A 283 -18.47 -16.74 -12.34
CA ALA A 283 -17.76 -15.61 -12.94
C ALA A 283 -17.60 -14.41 -12.00
N ALA A 284 -18.58 -14.16 -11.13
CA ALA A 284 -18.51 -13.04 -10.17
C ALA A 284 -17.50 -13.30 -9.05
N ALA A 285 -17.47 -14.51 -8.51
CA ALA A 285 -16.49 -14.90 -7.50
C ALA A 285 -15.07 -14.99 -8.08
N LEU A 286 -14.94 -15.35 -9.36
CA LEU A 286 -13.67 -15.39 -10.08
C LEU A 286 -13.07 -13.99 -10.22
N ASN A 287 -13.87 -13.01 -10.67
CA ASN A 287 -13.40 -11.65 -10.84
C ASN A 287 -12.88 -11.05 -9.53
N HIS A 288 -13.61 -11.24 -8.42
CA HIS A 288 -13.15 -10.82 -7.09
C HIS A 288 -11.82 -11.45 -6.69
N ARG A 289 -11.67 -12.74 -6.88
CA ARG A 289 -10.44 -13.44 -6.50
C ARG A 289 -9.25 -13.10 -7.39
N LEU A 290 -9.48 -12.88 -8.67
CA LEU A 290 -8.43 -12.38 -9.58
C LEU A 290 -7.96 -11.00 -9.17
N LEU A 291 -8.88 -10.09 -8.87
CA LEU A 291 -8.55 -8.75 -8.40
C LEU A 291 -7.86 -8.78 -7.05
N GLU A 292 -8.37 -9.56 -6.10
CA GLU A 292 -7.82 -9.64 -4.76
C GLU A 292 -6.44 -10.33 -4.70
N ASN A 293 -6.25 -11.42 -5.40
CA ASN A 293 -5.03 -12.24 -5.31
C ASN A 293 -4.06 -11.99 -6.45
N GLY A 294 -4.57 -11.57 -7.61
CA GLY A 294 -3.79 -11.42 -8.83
C GLY A 294 -3.05 -10.10 -8.98
N LEU A 295 -3.17 -9.19 -8.03
CA LEU A 295 -2.59 -7.84 -8.11
C LEU A 295 -2.98 -7.10 -9.40
N GLU A 296 -4.20 -7.29 -9.87
CA GLU A 296 -4.73 -6.54 -10.99
C GLU A 296 -4.72 -5.04 -10.69
N GLY A 297 -4.32 -4.24 -11.67
CA GLY A 297 -4.17 -2.79 -11.50
C GLY A 297 -2.91 -2.36 -10.76
N TYR A 298 -2.07 -3.29 -10.31
CA TYR A 298 -0.76 -3.00 -9.72
C TYR A 298 0.37 -3.32 -10.71
N TYR A 299 1.36 -2.44 -10.77
CA TYR A 299 2.55 -2.57 -11.61
C TYR A 299 3.77 -2.19 -10.81
N VAL A 300 4.84 -2.98 -10.91
CA VAL A 300 6.09 -2.73 -10.19
C VAL A 300 7.21 -2.48 -11.17
N LEU A 301 7.83 -1.32 -11.06
CA LEU A 301 9.11 -1.01 -11.68
C LEU A 301 10.19 -1.20 -10.63
N GLU A 302 10.82 -2.36 -10.61
CA GLU A 302 11.90 -2.67 -9.69
C GLU A 302 13.26 -2.33 -10.29
N PHE A 303 14.12 -1.70 -9.48
CA PHE A 303 15.50 -1.36 -9.88
C PHE A 303 16.53 -2.27 -9.20
N CYS A 304 16.18 -2.84 -8.07
CA CYS A 304 17.08 -3.63 -7.21
C CYS A 304 16.71 -5.12 -7.24
N LYS A 305 16.73 -5.75 -8.42
CA LYS A 305 16.29 -7.14 -8.60
C LYS A 305 17.14 -8.17 -7.83
N ASP A 306 18.45 -7.96 -7.76
CA ASP A 306 19.37 -8.85 -7.05
C ASP A 306 19.52 -8.53 -5.56
N GLY A 307 18.75 -7.56 -5.07
CA GLY A 307 18.74 -7.16 -3.66
C GLY A 307 19.99 -6.39 -3.22
N ARG A 308 20.76 -5.83 -4.15
CA ARG A 308 21.94 -5.02 -3.86
C ARG A 308 21.62 -3.54 -3.93
N LEU A 309 21.98 -2.79 -2.90
CA LEU A 309 21.75 -1.33 -2.87
C LEU A 309 22.41 -0.58 -4.04
N THR A 310 23.48 -1.14 -4.61
CA THR A 310 24.17 -0.57 -5.79
C THR A 310 23.36 -0.63 -7.08
N GLU A 311 22.30 -1.42 -7.13
CA GLU A 311 21.42 -1.54 -8.30
C GLU A 311 20.26 -0.55 -8.26
N CYS A 312 19.99 0.04 -7.09
CA CYS A 312 18.96 1.06 -6.95
C CYS A 312 19.23 2.21 -7.93
N LEU A 313 18.16 2.77 -8.49
CA LEU A 313 18.28 3.93 -9.37
C LEU A 313 18.73 5.16 -8.57
N ASP A 314 19.95 5.63 -8.84
CA ASP A 314 20.50 6.83 -8.18
C ASP A 314 20.01 8.09 -8.90
N THR A 315 19.14 8.85 -8.22
CA THR A 315 18.61 10.10 -8.74
C THR A 315 19.30 11.34 -8.18
N SER A 316 20.38 11.18 -7.40
CA SER A 316 21.06 12.30 -6.70
C SER A 316 21.65 13.34 -7.65
N ARG A 317 21.92 12.96 -8.90
CA ARG A 317 22.49 13.85 -9.93
C ARG A 317 21.48 14.27 -10.99
N LEU A 318 20.22 13.83 -10.88
CA LEU A 318 19.19 14.17 -11.84
C LEU A 318 18.56 15.51 -11.47
N SER A 319 18.26 16.32 -12.50
CA SER A 319 17.52 17.57 -12.35
C SER A 319 16.01 17.36 -12.35
N SER A 320 15.55 16.28 -12.97
CA SER A 320 14.13 15.89 -13.06
C SER A 320 14.03 14.39 -13.25
N LEU A 321 12.92 13.82 -12.82
CA LEU A 321 12.53 12.44 -13.09
C LEU A 321 11.04 12.43 -13.38
N GLU A 322 10.64 11.81 -14.47
CA GLU A 322 9.26 11.80 -14.94
C GLU A 322 8.81 10.36 -15.22
N LEU A 323 7.63 10.03 -14.75
CA LEU A 323 6.89 8.84 -15.15
C LEU A 323 5.89 9.24 -16.23
N ILE A 324 5.99 8.65 -17.41
CA ILE A 324 5.12 8.89 -18.54
C ILE A 324 4.32 7.64 -18.83
N LEU A 325 3.01 7.79 -18.87
CA LEU A 325 2.06 6.70 -18.97
C LEU A 325 1.12 6.91 -20.14
N ASP A 326 0.81 5.81 -20.83
CA ASP A 326 -0.30 5.76 -21.79
C ASP A 326 -1.55 5.31 -21.03
N VAL A 327 -2.48 6.23 -20.81
CA VAL A 327 -3.65 6.05 -19.96
C VAL A 327 -4.95 6.19 -20.74
N VAL A 328 -5.93 5.39 -20.38
CA VAL A 328 -7.29 5.50 -20.90
C VAL A 328 -8.24 5.77 -19.74
N LEU A 329 -9.03 6.84 -19.88
CA LEU A 329 -10.12 7.09 -18.94
C LEU A 329 -11.26 6.10 -19.24
N PRO A 330 -11.63 5.21 -18.30
CA PRO A 330 -12.69 4.25 -18.53
C PRO A 330 -14.04 4.93 -18.78
N ALA A 331 -14.81 4.41 -19.71
CA ALA A 331 -16.14 4.93 -20.00
C ALA A 331 -17.05 4.83 -18.76
N GLY A 332 -17.73 5.93 -18.43
CA GLY A 332 -18.58 6.01 -17.22
C GLY A 332 -17.82 6.25 -15.91
N SER A 333 -16.50 6.38 -15.95
CA SER A 333 -15.72 6.81 -14.79
C SER A 333 -15.81 8.32 -14.64
N THR A 334 -16.12 8.79 -13.43
CA THR A 334 -16.06 10.22 -13.11
C THR A 334 -14.66 10.63 -12.66
N ASP A 335 -13.96 9.71 -12.02
CA ASP A 335 -12.62 9.93 -11.46
C ASP A 335 -11.79 8.65 -11.61
N ALA A 336 -10.67 8.76 -12.30
CA ALA A 336 -9.65 7.72 -12.33
C ALA A 336 -8.35 8.28 -11.74
N PHE A 337 -7.63 7.43 -11.03
CA PHE A 337 -6.40 7.82 -10.33
C PHE A 337 -5.30 6.80 -10.58
N ILE A 338 -4.09 7.31 -10.58
CA ILE A 338 -2.87 6.51 -10.50
C ILE A 338 -2.15 6.92 -9.22
N ASP A 339 -2.10 6.01 -8.26
CA ASP A 339 -1.32 6.18 -7.05
C ASP A 339 0.03 5.53 -7.25
N ILE A 340 1.09 6.26 -6.94
CA ILE A 340 2.46 5.83 -7.07
C ILE A 340 3.04 5.73 -5.67
N TYR A 341 3.64 4.59 -5.36
CA TYR A 341 4.31 4.33 -4.10
C TYR A 341 5.81 4.17 -4.37
N PRO A 342 6.59 5.27 -4.34
CA PRO A 342 8.04 5.19 -4.41
C PRO A 342 8.60 4.61 -3.12
N CYS A 343 9.53 3.68 -3.25
CA CYS A 343 10.40 3.24 -2.18
C CYS A 343 11.76 3.92 -2.35
N GLU A 344 11.96 4.99 -1.60
CA GLU A 344 13.18 5.77 -1.62
C GLU A 344 14.10 5.36 -0.47
N LEU A 345 15.37 5.17 -0.77
CA LEU A 345 16.41 4.97 0.22
C LEU A 345 17.18 6.28 0.40
N ILE A 346 17.01 6.87 1.57
CA ILE A 346 17.69 8.12 1.94
C ILE A 346 19.03 7.77 2.58
N ARG A 347 20.11 8.28 2.01
CA ARG A 347 21.46 8.10 2.57
C ARG A 347 21.56 8.84 3.92
N PRO A 348 22.23 8.24 4.92
CA PRO A 348 22.53 8.97 6.14
C PRO A 348 23.41 10.20 5.81
N PRO A 349 23.27 11.31 6.58
CA PRO A 349 24.15 12.45 6.39
C PRO A 349 25.59 12.02 6.58
N VAL A 350 26.47 12.43 5.66
CA VAL A 350 27.90 12.23 5.80
C VAL A 350 28.35 13.09 6.98
N ILE A 351 28.67 12.47 8.09
CA ILE A 351 29.33 13.17 9.21
C ILE A 351 30.76 13.41 8.72
N ALA A 352 31.08 14.68 8.38
CA ALA A 352 32.44 15.07 8.12
C ALA A 352 33.27 14.77 9.38
N ALA A 353 34.27 13.92 9.22
CA ALA A 353 35.19 13.51 10.28
C ALA A 353 36.10 14.68 10.67
#